data_a3c12402793c36def4eadfe4deb95551
#
_entry.id   a3c12402793c36def4eadfe4deb95551
#
_cell.length_a   1.000
_cell.length_b   1.000
_cell.length_c   1.000
_cell.angle_alpha   90.00
_cell.angle_beta   90.00
_cell.angle_gamma   90.00
#
_symmetry.space_group_name_H-M   'P 1'
#
loop_
_entity.id
_entity.type
_entity.pdbx_description
1 polymer ?
#
loop_
_entity_poly.entity_id
_entity_poly.type
_entity_poly.pdbx_seq_one_letter_code
_entity_poly.pdbx_strand_id
1 'polypeptide(L)'
;LWTLGLLPYADERPHFMLQDLDFLAQSNLSTSLLTTPAQLGRRKTRAMAEWAEGRGFTTAIIERTFGPDFRVGAREPSVALIGVDNALARQAAESVGFERVIEAGLGRGVQDYLGIDLHTFPASVPAREVWRNVDATDVDLSHPAYRALLEATADRCGTVRLAGRSIGAPFVGAAAAALAVAELLRMVMGAGRYEMISCHLRDLDGRSVVAGKPWAAFNPGAISAAA
;
A
#
# COMPACT_ATOMS: atom_id res chain seq x y z
N LEU A 1 -2.60 1.27 -8.61
CA LEU A 1 -3.09 1.85 -9.86
C LEU A 1 -3.13 0.84 -11.01
N TRP A 2 -2.04 0.12 -11.30
CA TRP A 2 -1.99 -0.85 -12.41
C TRP A 2 -3.17 -1.84 -12.36
N THR A 3 -3.41 -2.46 -11.23
CA THR A 3 -4.52 -3.42 -11.03
C THR A 3 -5.88 -2.76 -11.23
N LEU A 4 -6.09 -1.55 -10.71
CA LEU A 4 -7.32 -0.78 -10.94
C LEU A 4 -7.52 -0.46 -12.42
N GLY A 5 -6.45 -0.15 -13.16
CA GLY A 5 -6.50 0.12 -14.59
C GLY A 5 -6.87 -1.08 -15.46
N LEU A 6 -6.87 -2.30 -14.92
CA LEU A 6 -7.27 -3.53 -15.61
C LEU A 6 -8.73 -3.91 -15.38
N LEU A 7 -9.44 -3.24 -14.47
CA LEU A 7 -10.86 -3.54 -14.22
C LEU A 7 -11.74 -3.11 -15.39
N PRO A 8 -12.77 -3.90 -15.70
CA PRO A 8 -13.74 -3.58 -16.76
C PRO A 8 -14.76 -2.55 -16.23
N TYR A 9 -14.45 -1.28 -16.37
CA TYR A 9 -15.41 -0.21 -16.07
C TYR A 9 -16.42 -0.08 -17.22
N ALA A 10 -17.72 0.08 -16.87
CA ALA A 10 -18.77 0.22 -17.87
C ALA A 10 -18.74 1.60 -18.55
N ASP A 11 -19.04 2.66 -17.80
CA ASP A 11 -19.17 4.02 -18.34
C ASP A 11 -18.26 5.02 -17.62
N GLU A 12 -18.35 5.13 -16.31
CA GLU A 12 -17.56 6.06 -15.51
C GLU A 12 -16.42 5.38 -14.79
N ARG A 13 -15.25 6.02 -14.78
CA ARG A 13 -14.09 5.57 -14.02
C ARG A 13 -14.01 6.33 -12.69
N PRO A 14 -13.53 5.70 -11.62
CA PRO A 14 -13.39 6.38 -10.34
C PRO A 14 -12.42 7.56 -10.43
N HIS A 15 -12.67 8.56 -9.59
CA HIS A 15 -11.73 9.64 -9.32
C HIS A 15 -10.67 9.19 -8.35
N PHE A 16 -9.39 9.43 -8.66
CA PHE A 16 -8.28 9.13 -7.77
C PHE A 16 -7.68 10.39 -7.16
N MET A 17 -7.56 10.41 -5.84
CA MET A 17 -6.70 11.35 -5.14
C MET A 17 -5.37 10.68 -4.83
N LEU A 18 -4.29 11.17 -5.44
CA LEU A 18 -2.95 10.59 -5.33
C LEU A 18 -2.13 11.39 -4.34
N GLN A 19 -1.69 10.74 -3.27
CA GLN A 19 -0.87 11.39 -2.23
C GLN A 19 0.48 10.72 -2.10
N ASP A 20 1.53 11.47 -2.37
CA ASP A 20 2.94 11.10 -2.16
C ASP A 20 3.78 12.37 -2.27
N LEU A 21 4.91 12.44 -1.56
CA LEU A 21 5.86 13.56 -1.65
C LEU A 21 7.10 13.20 -2.46
N ASP A 22 7.33 11.93 -2.73
CA ASP A 22 8.57 11.44 -3.31
C ASP A 22 8.71 11.73 -4.80
N PHE A 23 9.97 11.63 -5.22
CA PHE A 23 10.37 11.62 -6.62
C PHE A 23 10.68 10.19 -7.08
N LEU A 24 10.51 9.92 -8.37
CA LEU A 24 10.95 8.68 -8.98
C LEU A 24 12.49 8.65 -9.04
N ALA A 25 13.05 7.66 -8.36
CA ALA A 25 14.50 7.41 -8.29
C ALA A 25 14.87 6.17 -9.11
N GLN A 26 16.18 5.98 -9.35
CA GLN A 26 16.71 4.82 -10.07
C GLN A 26 16.23 3.49 -9.48
N SER A 27 16.10 3.39 -8.15
CA SER A 27 15.59 2.19 -7.47
C SER A 27 14.15 1.86 -7.85
N ASN A 28 13.36 2.83 -8.28
CA ASN A 28 11.96 2.59 -8.68
C ASN A 28 11.84 1.87 -10.02
N LEU A 29 12.87 1.86 -10.86
CA LEU A 29 12.88 1.08 -12.11
C LEU A 29 12.79 -0.42 -11.86
N SER A 30 13.32 -0.90 -10.73
CA SER A 30 13.31 -2.31 -10.35
C SER A 30 12.24 -2.66 -9.31
N THR A 31 11.48 -1.68 -8.81
CA THR A 31 10.49 -1.90 -7.74
C THR A 31 9.08 -1.48 -8.10
N SER A 32 8.88 -0.78 -9.22
CA SER A 32 7.57 -0.29 -9.66
C SER A 32 7.26 -0.74 -11.08
N LEU A 33 6.06 -1.29 -11.29
CA LEU A 33 5.58 -1.72 -12.62
C LEU A 33 5.33 -0.55 -13.58
N LEU A 34 5.09 0.66 -13.05
CA LEU A 34 4.65 1.81 -13.84
C LEU A 34 5.76 2.85 -14.03
N THR A 35 6.97 2.57 -13.55
CA THR A 35 8.10 3.51 -13.67
C THR A 35 8.95 3.18 -14.88
N THR A 36 9.23 4.19 -15.68
CA THR A 36 10.13 4.11 -16.86
C THR A 36 11.35 5.01 -16.67
N PRO A 37 12.48 4.77 -17.37
CA PRO A 37 13.66 5.63 -17.30
C PRO A 37 13.37 7.11 -17.61
N ALA A 38 12.42 7.39 -18.52
CA ALA A 38 12.05 8.75 -18.90
C ALA A 38 11.32 9.54 -17.78
N GLN A 39 10.86 8.85 -16.76
CA GLN A 39 10.13 9.46 -15.64
C GLN A 39 11.02 9.75 -14.42
N LEU A 40 12.29 9.36 -14.44
CA LEU A 40 13.21 9.60 -13.33
C LEU A 40 13.32 11.10 -13.02
N GLY A 41 13.33 11.43 -11.72
CA GLY A 41 13.34 12.80 -11.23
C GLY A 41 11.98 13.51 -11.25
N ARG A 42 10.91 12.88 -11.75
CA ARG A 42 9.54 13.42 -11.66
C ARG A 42 8.91 13.05 -10.31
N ARG A 43 7.94 13.85 -9.86
CA ARG A 43 7.09 13.50 -8.72
C ARG A 43 6.33 12.20 -9.02
N LYS A 44 6.30 11.26 -8.05
CA LYS A 44 5.56 9.99 -8.18
C LYS A 44 4.09 10.24 -8.49
N THR A 45 3.45 11.15 -7.76
CA THR A 45 2.04 11.51 -7.96
C THR A 45 1.75 11.98 -9.38
N ARG A 46 2.61 12.83 -9.96
CA ARG A 46 2.42 13.37 -11.33
C ARG A 46 2.59 12.31 -12.40
N ALA A 47 3.59 11.44 -12.25
CA ALA A 47 3.79 10.35 -13.20
C ALA A 47 2.63 9.34 -13.14
N MET A 48 2.10 9.08 -11.95
CA MET A 48 0.96 8.18 -11.76
C MET A 48 -0.37 8.80 -12.21
N ALA A 49 -0.54 10.12 -12.03
CA ALA A 49 -1.70 10.84 -12.56
C ALA A 49 -1.75 10.76 -14.10
N GLU A 50 -0.65 11.09 -14.77
CA GLU A 50 -0.54 11.00 -16.22
C GLU A 50 -0.87 9.58 -16.75
N TRP A 51 -0.37 8.55 -16.05
CA TRP A 51 -0.68 7.17 -16.39
C TRP A 51 -2.18 6.85 -16.23
N ALA A 52 -2.81 7.31 -15.15
CA ALA A 52 -4.23 7.08 -14.88
C ALA A 52 -5.12 7.85 -15.85
N GLU A 53 -4.81 9.13 -16.07
CA GLU A 53 -5.55 10.01 -16.99
C GLU A 53 -5.49 9.51 -18.44
N GLY A 54 -4.33 8.97 -18.86
CA GLY A 54 -4.19 8.29 -20.15
C GLY A 54 -5.08 7.06 -20.31
N ARG A 55 -5.72 6.59 -19.23
CA ARG A 55 -6.70 5.50 -19.20
C ARG A 55 -8.13 5.97 -18.89
N GLY A 56 -8.35 7.27 -18.91
CA GLY A 56 -9.66 7.88 -18.72
C GLY A 56 -10.10 8.04 -17.27
N PHE A 57 -9.19 7.86 -16.29
CA PHE A 57 -9.47 8.23 -14.90
C PHE A 57 -9.31 9.74 -14.72
N THR A 58 -10.04 10.29 -13.75
CA THR A 58 -9.79 11.65 -13.28
C THR A 58 -8.91 11.61 -12.03
N THR A 59 -8.00 12.57 -11.89
CA THR A 59 -7.07 12.59 -10.75
C THR A 59 -7.03 13.95 -10.06
N ALA A 60 -6.76 13.91 -8.75
CA ALA A 60 -6.28 15.03 -7.96
C ALA A 60 -4.98 14.64 -7.26
N ILE A 61 -4.11 15.61 -6.98
CA ILE A 61 -2.77 15.37 -6.45
C ILE A 61 -2.61 16.10 -5.12
N ILE A 62 -2.09 15.37 -4.12
CA ILE A 62 -1.65 15.91 -2.84
C ILE A 62 -0.16 15.62 -2.68
N GLU A 63 0.69 16.65 -2.83
CA GLU A 63 2.14 16.54 -2.66
C GLU A 63 2.56 16.87 -1.24
N ARG A 64 2.10 16.07 -0.28
CA ARG A 64 2.52 16.15 1.13
C ARG A 64 2.61 14.78 1.76
N THR A 65 3.36 14.68 2.84
CA THR A 65 3.47 13.44 3.64
C THR A 65 2.11 13.05 4.20
N PHE A 66 1.79 11.76 4.13
CA PHE A 66 0.68 11.17 4.86
C PHE A 66 1.13 10.86 6.30
N GLY A 67 0.33 11.25 7.28
CA GLY A 67 0.64 11.04 8.68
C GLY A 67 -0.46 11.50 9.63
N PRO A 68 -0.20 11.54 10.94
CA PRO A 68 -1.20 11.87 11.96
C PRO A 68 -1.88 13.25 11.80
N ASP A 69 -1.20 14.17 11.15
CA ASP A 69 -1.70 15.54 10.92
C ASP A 69 -2.58 15.66 9.67
N PHE A 70 -2.69 14.59 8.90
CA PHE A 70 -3.61 14.55 7.76
C PHE A 70 -5.06 14.53 8.24
N ARG A 71 -5.96 15.16 7.50
CA ARG A 71 -7.41 15.03 7.69
C ARG A 71 -8.07 14.96 6.32
N VAL A 72 -9.01 14.04 6.20
CA VAL A 72 -9.84 13.90 5.00
C VAL A 72 -10.85 15.04 4.98
N GLY A 73 -10.90 15.76 3.88
CA GLY A 73 -11.88 16.84 3.66
C GLY A 73 -13.25 16.29 3.24
N ALA A 74 -14.31 17.05 3.49
CA ALA A 74 -15.68 16.63 3.21
C ALA A 74 -15.98 16.28 1.71
N ARG A 75 -15.13 16.74 0.80
CA ARG A 75 -15.24 16.47 -0.65
C ARG A 75 -14.14 15.55 -1.17
N GLU A 76 -13.34 14.99 -0.29
CA GLU A 76 -12.28 14.04 -0.64
C GLU A 76 -12.80 12.60 -0.55
N PRO A 77 -12.18 11.66 -1.28
CA PRO A 77 -12.56 10.24 -1.21
C PRO A 77 -12.47 9.71 0.22
N SER A 78 -13.50 9.00 0.64
CA SER A 78 -13.57 8.39 1.99
C SER A 78 -12.97 6.97 2.04
N VAL A 79 -12.56 6.42 0.89
CA VAL A 79 -11.87 5.13 0.79
C VAL A 79 -10.40 5.36 0.47
N ALA A 80 -9.51 4.76 1.27
CA ALA A 80 -8.07 4.82 1.06
C ALA A 80 -7.47 3.46 0.73
N LEU A 81 -6.61 3.41 -0.29
CA LEU A 81 -5.67 2.33 -0.54
C LEU A 81 -4.27 2.82 -0.12
N ILE A 82 -3.69 2.22 0.92
CA ILE A 82 -2.45 2.68 1.55
C ILE A 82 -1.35 1.65 1.36
N GLY A 83 -0.16 2.11 0.95
CA GLY A 83 1.04 1.29 0.82
C GLY A 83 2.27 2.04 1.32
N VAL A 84 2.16 2.65 2.51
CA VAL A 84 3.26 3.40 3.13
C VAL A 84 4.18 2.46 3.92
N ASP A 85 5.45 2.81 4.02
CA ASP A 85 6.47 2.06 4.77
C ASP A 85 6.68 2.59 6.21
N ASN A 86 6.02 3.68 6.57
CA ASN A 86 6.16 4.35 7.86
C ASN A 86 5.09 3.87 8.85
N ALA A 87 5.52 3.35 10.01
CA ALA A 87 4.63 2.83 11.04
C ALA A 87 3.68 3.90 11.61
N LEU A 88 4.14 5.14 11.82
CA LEU A 88 3.30 6.23 12.31
C LEU A 88 2.21 6.61 11.30
N ALA A 89 2.53 6.60 10.01
CA ALA A 89 1.55 6.82 8.96
C ALA A 89 0.50 5.68 8.94
N ARG A 90 0.92 4.42 9.06
CA ARG A 90 0.01 3.28 9.15
C ARG A 90 -0.91 3.37 10.38
N GLN A 91 -0.35 3.70 11.55
CA GLN A 91 -1.13 3.90 12.79
C GLN A 91 -2.19 4.98 12.65
N ALA A 92 -1.90 6.03 11.89
CA ALA A 92 -2.80 7.16 11.67
C ALA A 92 -3.95 6.84 10.70
N ALA A 93 -3.83 5.81 9.87
CA ALA A 93 -4.73 5.52 8.76
C ALA A 93 -6.22 5.51 9.16
N GLU A 94 -6.53 4.97 10.34
CA GLU A 94 -7.90 4.87 10.85
C GLU A 94 -8.43 6.15 11.50
N SER A 95 -7.53 7.07 11.91
CA SER A 95 -7.88 8.26 12.71
C SER A 95 -7.97 9.55 11.90
N VAL A 96 -7.58 9.55 10.64
CA VAL A 96 -7.50 10.74 9.80
C VAL A 96 -8.80 11.08 9.05
N GLY A 97 -9.83 10.26 9.18
CA GLY A 97 -11.17 10.52 8.67
C GLY A 97 -11.59 9.70 7.46
N PHE A 98 -10.82 8.69 7.04
CA PHE A 98 -11.31 7.72 6.06
C PHE A 98 -12.38 6.83 6.68
N GLU A 99 -13.44 6.56 5.94
CA GLU A 99 -14.46 5.59 6.35
C GLU A 99 -13.99 4.15 6.14
N ARG A 100 -13.16 3.94 5.13
CA ARG A 100 -12.62 2.63 4.79
C ARG A 100 -11.15 2.77 4.38
N VAL A 101 -10.34 1.89 4.93
CA VAL A 101 -8.91 1.80 4.60
C VAL A 101 -8.59 0.37 4.22
N ILE A 102 -7.86 0.21 3.14
CA ILE A 102 -7.21 -1.04 2.75
C ILE A 102 -5.72 -0.73 2.69
N GLU A 103 -4.96 -1.32 3.61
CA GLU A 103 -3.52 -1.14 3.68
C GLU A 103 -2.83 -2.42 3.21
N ALA A 104 -1.79 -2.28 2.40
CA ALA A 104 -0.96 -3.39 1.97
C ALA A 104 0.51 -3.11 2.28
N GLY A 105 1.12 -3.97 3.08
CA GLY A 105 2.53 -3.99 3.41
C GLY A 105 3.27 -5.12 2.70
N LEU A 106 4.55 -4.91 2.45
CA LEU A 106 5.46 -5.94 1.97
C LEU A 106 6.46 -6.31 3.05
N GLY A 107 6.93 -7.56 3.02
CA GLY A 107 7.93 -8.06 3.94
C GLY A 107 9.24 -7.28 3.89
N ARG A 108 10.03 -7.40 4.97
CA ARG A 108 11.27 -6.63 5.18
C ARG A 108 12.50 -7.49 4.95
N GLY A 109 13.54 -6.85 4.43
CA GLY A 109 14.84 -7.49 4.27
C GLY A 109 14.83 -8.68 3.30
N VAL A 110 15.98 -9.32 3.17
CA VAL A 110 16.19 -10.43 2.22
C VAL A 110 15.52 -11.74 2.63
N GLN A 111 15.08 -11.85 3.88
CA GLN A 111 14.43 -13.08 4.37
C GLN A 111 12.95 -13.12 4.07
N ASP A 112 12.30 -11.94 4.09
CA ASP A 112 10.85 -11.83 4.06
C ASP A 112 10.32 -11.01 2.85
N TYR A 113 11.15 -10.75 1.85
CA TYR A 113 10.78 -9.91 0.70
C TYR A 113 9.61 -10.47 -0.15
N LEU A 114 9.24 -11.74 0.06
CA LEU A 114 8.07 -12.38 -0.56
C LEU A 114 6.82 -12.32 0.33
N GLY A 115 6.93 -11.72 1.53
CA GLY A 115 5.82 -11.54 2.46
C GLY A 115 4.87 -10.45 2.01
N ILE A 116 3.58 -10.67 2.25
CA ILE A 116 2.50 -9.73 2.01
C ILE A 116 1.60 -9.72 3.24
N ASP A 117 1.39 -8.53 3.80
CA ASP A 117 0.38 -8.29 4.83
C ASP A 117 -0.64 -7.29 4.30
N LEU A 118 -1.90 -7.62 4.40
CA LEU A 118 -3.01 -6.74 4.07
C LEU A 118 -3.89 -6.55 5.29
N HIS A 119 -4.25 -5.32 5.59
CA HIS A 119 -5.17 -4.95 6.65
C HIS A 119 -6.30 -4.10 6.12
N THR A 120 -7.50 -4.29 6.67
CA THR A 120 -8.65 -3.45 6.34
C THR A 120 -9.22 -2.82 7.59
N PHE A 121 -9.51 -1.52 7.56
CA PHE A 121 -10.06 -0.77 8.68
C PHE A 121 -11.38 -0.09 8.30
N PRO A 122 -12.29 0.10 9.32
CA PRO A 122 -12.17 -0.28 10.72
C PRO A 122 -12.15 -1.80 10.93
N ALA A 123 -11.39 -2.27 11.91
CA ALA A 123 -11.20 -3.67 12.25
C ALA A 123 -11.43 -3.95 13.74
N SER A 124 -11.46 -5.23 14.13
CA SER A 124 -11.54 -5.64 15.54
C SER A 124 -10.31 -5.22 16.34
N VAL A 125 -9.14 -5.18 15.68
CA VAL A 125 -7.89 -4.63 16.22
C VAL A 125 -7.61 -3.31 15.51
N PRO A 126 -7.58 -2.18 16.20
CA PRO A 126 -7.38 -0.88 15.57
C PRO A 126 -5.94 -0.71 15.03
N ALA A 127 -5.78 0.10 14.01
CA ALA A 127 -4.52 0.36 13.32
C ALA A 127 -3.34 0.69 14.27
N ARG A 128 -3.58 1.53 15.27
CA ARG A 128 -2.57 1.90 16.28
C ARG A 128 -2.06 0.72 17.11
N GLU A 129 -2.86 -0.34 17.24
CA GLU A 129 -2.49 -1.54 17.99
C GLU A 129 -1.73 -2.54 17.12
N VAL A 130 -2.14 -2.68 15.85
CA VAL A 130 -1.44 -3.53 14.87
C VAL A 130 0.03 -3.13 14.75
N TRP A 131 0.31 -1.82 14.70
CA TRP A 131 1.68 -1.31 14.53
C TRP A 131 2.30 -0.71 15.80
N ARG A 132 1.77 -0.99 17.00
CA ARG A 132 2.22 -0.41 18.27
C ARG A 132 3.71 -0.62 18.59
N ASN A 133 4.27 -1.76 18.23
CA ASN A 133 5.64 -2.16 18.54
C ASN A 133 6.56 -2.23 17.31
N VAL A 134 6.17 -1.60 16.21
CA VAL A 134 6.99 -1.59 14.99
C VAL A 134 8.03 -0.47 15.08
N ASP A 135 8.83 -0.48 16.17
CA ASP A 135 10.03 0.33 16.23
C ASP A 135 11.14 -0.35 15.43
N ALA A 136 11.87 0.47 14.69
CA ALA A 136 12.88 0.08 13.71
C ALA A 136 14.14 -0.60 14.29
N THR A 137 14.11 -1.10 15.53
CA THR A 137 15.32 -1.42 16.29
C THR A 137 15.73 -2.89 16.26
N ASP A 138 14.86 -3.79 15.85
CA ASP A 138 15.23 -5.21 15.82
C ASP A 138 15.40 -5.71 14.38
N VAL A 139 16.48 -5.25 13.75
CA VAL A 139 16.85 -5.68 12.41
C VAL A 139 17.80 -6.87 12.52
N ASP A 140 17.34 -8.04 12.11
CA ASP A 140 18.17 -9.23 12.06
C ASP A 140 19.23 -9.15 10.95
N LEU A 141 20.47 -8.99 11.36
CA LEU A 141 21.65 -8.98 10.47
C LEU A 141 22.33 -10.36 10.36
N SER A 142 21.73 -11.41 10.89
CA SER A 142 22.34 -12.76 10.91
C SER A 142 22.40 -13.40 9.52
N HIS A 143 21.59 -12.92 8.58
CA HIS A 143 21.57 -13.46 7.21
C HIS A 143 22.92 -13.31 6.51
N PRO A 144 23.43 -14.35 5.82
CA PRO A 144 24.75 -14.34 5.17
C PRO A 144 25.00 -13.14 4.24
N ALA A 145 23.97 -12.68 3.51
CA ALA A 145 24.08 -11.53 2.62
C ALA A 145 24.40 -10.22 3.37
N TYR A 146 23.81 -10.01 4.55
CA TYR A 146 24.12 -8.83 5.37
C TYR A 146 25.51 -8.92 6.01
N ARG A 147 25.93 -10.12 6.42
CA ARG A 147 27.30 -10.34 6.91
C ARG A 147 28.34 -10.06 5.82
N ALA A 148 28.12 -10.61 4.61
CA ALA A 148 29.00 -10.35 3.48
C ALA A 148 29.06 -8.84 3.11
N LEU A 149 27.92 -8.14 3.20
CA LEU A 149 27.88 -6.69 2.97
C LEU A 149 28.64 -5.92 4.04
N LEU A 150 28.50 -6.30 5.31
CA LEU A 150 29.23 -5.70 6.42
C LEU A 150 30.75 -5.89 6.28
N GLU A 151 31.18 -7.08 5.90
CA GLU A 151 32.59 -7.40 5.64
C GLU A 151 33.15 -6.59 4.46
N ALA A 152 32.36 -6.43 3.40
CA ALA A 152 32.77 -5.72 2.19
C ALA A 152 32.83 -4.19 2.35
N THR A 153 31.91 -3.60 3.16
CA THR A 153 31.72 -2.15 3.22
C THR A 153 32.11 -1.53 4.55
N ALA A 154 32.19 -2.34 5.62
CA ALA A 154 32.32 -1.89 7.02
C ALA A 154 31.23 -0.88 7.45
N ASP A 155 30.14 -0.73 6.66
CA ASP A 155 29.04 0.19 6.91
C ASP A 155 27.87 -0.52 7.62
N ARG A 156 27.97 -0.57 8.96
CA ARG A 156 26.92 -1.15 9.79
C ARG A 156 25.60 -0.36 9.71
N CYS A 157 25.66 0.97 9.68
CA CYS A 157 24.47 1.83 9.64
C CYS A 157 23.70 1.66 8.32
N GLY A 158 24.42 1.64 7.20
CA GLY A 158 23.82 1.38 5.88
C GLY A 158 23.22 -0.02 5.79
N THR A 159 23.88 -1.03 6.33
CA THR A 159 23.38 -2.43 6.35
C THR A 159 22.13 -2.55 7.22
N VAL A 160 22.09 -1.94 8.41
CA VAL A 160 20.88 -1.91 9.27
C VAL A 160 19.73 -1.23 8.55
N ARG A 161 19.99 -0.08 7.90
CA ARG A 161 18.97 0.63 7.11
C ARG A 161 18.45 -0.19 5.94
N LEU A 162 19.31 -0.94 5.27
CA LEU A 162 18.92 -1.83 4.16
C LEU A 162 18.07 -3.00 4.66
N ALA A 163 18.50 -3.66 5.72
CA ALA A 163 17.81 -4.81 6.29
C ALA A 163 16.45 -4.45 6.93
N GLY A 164 16.31 -3.22 7.43
CA GLY A 164 15.04 -2.72 7.99
C GLY A 164 14.04 -2.19 6.95
N ARG A 165 14.43 -2.12 5.67
CA ARG A 165 13.54 -1.65 4.61
C ARG A 165 12.75 -2.77 3.97
N SER A 166 11.51 -2.47 3.56
CA SER A 166 10.78 -3.34 2.64
C SER A 166 11.54 -3.42 1.31
N ILE A 167 11.74 -4.63 0.82
CA ILE A 167 12.34 -4.86 -0.49
C ILE A 167 11.20 -4.94 -1.50
N GLY A 168 11.06 -3.91 -2.33
CA GLY A 168 10.05 -3.87 -3.37
C GLY A 168 10.41 -4.80 -4.52
N ALA A 169 9.86 -6.02 -4.54
CA ALA A 169 9.86 -6.85 -5.73
C ALA A 169 8.57 -6.57 -6.52
N PRO A 170 8.63 -6.18 -7.81
CA PRO A 170 7.45 -5.72 -8.55
C PRO A 170 6.31 -6.74 -8.60
N PHE A 171 6.63 -8.02 -8.73
CA PHE A 171 5.63 -9.09 -8.77
C PHE A 171 4.95 -9.32 -7.40
N VAL A 172 5.68 -9.11 -6.29
CA VAL A 172 5.11 -9.16 -4.92
C VAL A 172 4.18 -7.97 -4.71
N GLY A 173 4.61 -6.78 -5.12
CA GLY A 173 3.77 -5.60 -5.12
C GLY A 173 2.52 -5.75 -5.99
N ALA A 174 2.62 -6.43 -7.14
CA ALA A 174 1.47 -6.74 -7.99
C ALA A 174 0.48 -7.70 -7.30
N ALA A 175 0.99 -8.74 -6.63
CA ALA A 175 0.16 -9.68 -5.85
C ALA A 175 -0.54 -8.97 -4.68
N ALA A 176 0.19 -8.14 -3.92
CA ALA A 176 -0.37 -7.33 -2.84
C ALA A 176 -1.45 -6.36 -3.36
N ALA A 177 -1.21 -5.71 -4.49
CA ALA A 177 -2.19 -4.83 -5.13
C ALA A 177 -3.44 -5.60 -5.62
N ALA A 178 -3.28 -6.83 -6.12
CA ALA A 178 -4.41 -7.66 -6.51
C ALA A 178 -5.28 -8.03 -5.30
N LEU A 179 -4.67 -8.39 -4.16
CA LEU A 179 -5.40 -8.65 -2.91
C LEU A 179 -6.11 -7.39 -2.41
N ALA A 180 -5.45 -6.23 -2.43
CA ALA A 180 -6.06 -4.97 -2.01
C ALA A 180 -7.26 -4.58 -2.89
N VAL A 181 -7.15 -4.76 -4.21
CA VAL A 181 -8.27 -4.50 -5.13
C VAL A 181 -9.38 -5.54 -4.96
N ALA A 182 -9.07 -6.79 -4.66
CA ALA A 182 -10.08 -7.80 -4.34
C ALA A 182 -10.89 -7.41 -3.10
N GLU A 183 -10.24 -6.88 -2.04
CA GLU A 183 -10.96 -6.37 -0.85
C GLU A 183 -11.77 -5.11 -1.17
N LEU A 184 -11.27 -4.21 -2.02
CA LEU A 184 -12.03 -3.07 -2.51
C LEU A 184 -13.32 -3.52 -3.24
N LEU A 185 -13.21 -4.51 -4.13
CA LEU A 185 -14.38 -5.06 -4.84
C LEU A 185 -15.36 -5.74 -3.88
N ARG A 186 -14.87 -6.51 -2.88
CA ARG A 186 -15.73 -7.07 -1.82
C ARG A 186 -16.50 -6.00 -1.09
N MET A 187 -15.84 -4.89 -0.75
CA MET A 187 -16.47 -3.75 -0.11
C MET A 187 -17.58 -3.13 -0.98
N VAL A 188 -17.30 -2.86 -2.25
CA VAL A 188 -18.28 -2.28 -3.19
C VAL A 188 -19.46 -3.22 -3.43
N MET A 189 -19.21 -4.53 -3.45
CA MET A 189 -20.25 -5.55 -3.67
C MET A 189 -21.01 -5.93 -2.40
N GLY A 190 -20.69 -5.34 -1.24
CA GLY A 190 -21.31 -5.71 0.04
C GLY A 190 -21.04 -7.16 0.49
N ALA A 191 -19.93 -7.74 0.03
CA ALA A 191 -19.54 -9.10 0.35
C ALA A 191 -18.81 -9.21 1.70
N GLY A 192 -18.50 -10.43 2.12
CA GLY A 192 -17.63 -10.68 3.27
C GLY A 192 -16.24 -10.05 3.06
N ARG A 193 -15.59 -9.67 4.14
CA ARG A 193 -14.25 -9.05 4.13
C ARG A 193 -13.27 -9.84 4.95
N TYR A 194 -12.01 -9.54 4.75
CA TYR A 194 -10.93 -9.93 5.63
C TYR A 194 -10.39 -8.70 6.36
N GLU A 195 -10.25 -8.79 7.69
CA GLU A 195 -9.59 -7.74 8.49
C GLU A 195 -8.08 -7.82 8.34
N MET A 196 -7.57 -9.03 8.13
CA MET A 196 -6.15 -9.28 7.88
C MET A 196 -5.99 -10.46 6.90
N ILE A 197 -5.06 -10.32 5.98
CA ILE A 197 -4.50 -11.40 5.17
C ILE A 197 -2.98 -11.30 5.31
N SER A 198 -2.34 -12.35 5.80
CA SER A 198 -0.88 -12.48 5.81
C SER A 198 -0.50 -13.73 5.03
N CYS A 199 0.39 -13.57 4.07
CA CYS A 199 0.86 -14.70 3.27
C CYS A 199 2.30 -14.46 2.80
N HIS A 200 2.97 -15.55 2.49
CA HIS A 200 4.32 -15.53 1.96
C HIS A 200 4.34 -16.31 0.63
N LEU A 201 4.77 -15.68 -0.45
CA LEU A 201 4.71 -16.30 -1.79
C LEU A 201 5.64 -17.50 -1.97
N ARG A 202 6.57 -17.73 -1.04
CA ARG A 202 7.40 -18.94 -1.01
C ARG A 202 6.63 -20.14 -0.46
N ASP A 203 5.69 -19.90 0.46
CA ASP A 203 4.91 -20.92 1.16
C ASP A 203 3.48 -20.45 1.36
N LEU A 204 2.62 -20.80 0.42
CA LEU A 204 1.21 -20.42 0.45
C LEU A 204 0.39 -21.21 1.47
N ASP A 205 0.90 -22.32 1.99
CA ASP A 205 0.22 -23.08 3.05
C ASP A 205 0.32 -22.38 4.40
N GLY A 206 1.36 -21.57 4.59
CA GLY A 206 1.55 -20.74 5.79
C GLY A 206 0.69 -19.48 5.87
N ARG A 207 -0.31 -19.28 5.00
CA ARG A 207 -1.16 -18.09 5.03
C ARG A 207 -2.01 -18.01 6.29
N SER A 208 -2.19 -16.80 6.81
CA SER A 208 -3.09 -16.48 7.91
C SER A 208 -4.16 -15.49 7.43
N VAL A 209 -5.41 -15.76 7.80
CA VAL A 209 -6.54 -14.92 7.38
C VAL A 209 -7.47 -14.70 8.56
N VAL A 210 -7.81 -13.45 8.83
CA VAL A 210 -8.80 -13.05 9.83
C VAL A 210 -10.01 -12.50 9.09
N ALA A 211 -11.12 -13.24 9.14
CA ALA A 211 -12.39 -12.80 8.58
C ALA A 211 -13.02 -11.72 9.46
N GLY A 212 -13.52 -10.67 8.84
CA GLY A 212 -14.29 -9.62 9.50
C GLY A 212 -15.79 -9.75 9.22
N LYS A 213 -16.56 -8.89 9.87
CA LYS A 213 -17.98 -8.75 9.52
C LYS A 213 -18.10 -8.21 8.09
N PRO A 214 -19.14 -8.60 7.33
CA PRO A 214 -19.38 -8.01 6.01
C PRO A 214 -19.37 -6.48 6.08
N TRP A 215 -18.89 -5.85 5.02
CA TRP A 215 -18.97 -4.41 4.90
C TRP A 215 -20.43 -3.96 5.00
N ALA A 216 -20.70 -2.95 5.83
CA ALA A 216 -21.99 -2.26 5.74
C ALA A 216 -22.15 -1.65 4.35
N ALA A 217 -23.39 -1.54 3.89
CA ALA A 217 -23.67 -0.88 2.60
C ALA A 217 -22.97 0.49 2.56
N PHE A 218 -22.15 0.67 1.55
CA PHE A 218 -21.31 1.84 1.41
C PHE A 218 -21.42 2.35 -0.03
N ASN A 219 -21.79 3.61 -0.17
CA ASN A 219 -21.76 4.29 -1.46
C ASN A 219 -20.48 5.11 -1.56
N PRO A 220 -19.50 4.70 -2.39
CA PRO A 220 -18.26 5.45 -2.57
C PRO A 220 -18.44 6.77 -3.33
N GLY A 221 -19.68 7.22 -3.56
CA GLY A 221 -19.99 8.43 -4.32
C GLY A 221 -20.07 8.23 -5.83
N ALA A 222 -19.85 7.00 -6.31
CA ALA A 222 -19.87 6.69 -7.75
C ALA A 222 -21.24 6.18 -8.25
N ILE A 223 -22.17 5.91 -7.36
CA ILE A 223 -23.53 5.46 -7.73
C ILE A 223 -24.50 6.57 -7.36
N SER A 224 -24.98 7.30 -8.35
CA SER A 224 -26.22 8.07 -8.17
C SER A 224 -27.31 7.09 -7.76
N ALA A 225 -27.94 7.30 -6.61
CA ALA A 225 -29.13 6.56 -6.28
C ALA A 225 -30.09 6.69 -7.46
N ALA A 226 -30.40 5.58 -8.11
CA ALA A 226 -31.49 5.57 -9.07
C ALA A 226 -32.74 6.03 -8.32
N ALA A 227 -33.33 7.11 -8.82
CA ALA A 227 -34.55 7.68 -8.28
C ALA A 227 -35.72 6.71 -8.46
#